data_18313929acd9950087d14c1e6fcd29ba
#
_entry.id   18313929acd9950087d14c1e6fcd29ba
#
_cell.length_a   1.000
_cell.length_b   1.000
_cell.length_c   1.000
_cell.angle_alpha   90.00
_cell.angle_beta   90.00
_cell.angle_gamma   90.00
#
_symmetry.space_group_name_H-M   'P 1'
#
loop_
_entity.id
_entity.type
_entity.pdbx_description
1 polymer ?
#
loop_
_entity_poly.entity_id
_entity_poly.type
_entity_poly.pdbx_seq_one_letter_code
_entity_poly.pdbx_strand_id
1 'polypeptide(L)'
;MIRVFVLDDHEIVRRGVVDLIDAERDMEVIGEASTARQALGRIAATMPDVAVLDMRLPDGSGIDVCREIRSQYPSVTCLILTAYDDDEAAYSAVLAGAAGYVLKDIKANGLLDGIRAVAAGKNLLSSAAATRVREQARETRSSTPGVDLTERERQVLELIAEGLTNRQIGERLDLME
;
A
#
# COMPACT_ATOMS: atom_id res chain seq x y z
N MET A 1 16.53 -2.04 -14.08
CA MET A 1 15.86 -3.30 -13.67
C MET A 1 15.10 -2.99 -12.40
N ILE A 2 13.78 -3.25 -12.36
CA ILE A 2 12.93 -2.96 -11.19
C ILE A 2 13.13 -4.08 -10.18
N ARG A 3 13.52 -3.72 -8.97
CA ARG A 3 13.78 -4.67 -7.87
C ARG A 3 12.51 -4.85 -7.07
N VAL A 4 11.94 -6.07 -7.08
CA VAL A 4 10.64 -6.37 -6.48
C VAL A 4 10.80 -7.25 -5.25
N PHE A 5 10.03 -6.95 -4.20
CA PHE A 5 9.84 -7.81 -3.03
C PHE A 5 8.42 -8.35 -3.03
N VAL A 6 8.23 -9.64 -2.72
CA VAL A 6 6.91 -10.29 -2.72
C VAL A 6 6.57 -10.79 -1.31
N LEU A 7 5.42 -10.38 -0.79
CA LEU A 7 4.85 -10.83 0.48
C LEU A 7 3.50 -11.48 0.23
N ASP A 8 3.40 -12.78 0.45
CA ASP A 8 2.16 -13.57 0.35
C ASP A 8 2.31 -14.83 1.22
N ASP A 9 1.34 -15.15 2.04
CA ASP A 9 1.39 -16.35 2.91
C ASP A 9 1.09 -17.64 2.15
N HIS A 10 0.42 -17.55 0.98
CA HIS A 10 0.11 -18.70 0.13
C HIS A 10 1.30 -19.07 -0.75
N GLU A 11 2.02 -20.13 -0.42
CA GLU A 11 3.25 -20.54 -1.14
C GLU A 11 3.06 -20.68 -2.66
N ILE A 12 1.94 -21.27 -3.11
CA ILE A 12 1.67 -21.48 -4.54
C ILE A 12 1.45 -20.14 -5.24
N VAL A 13 0.71 -19.22 -4.62
CA VAL A 13 0.47 -17.88 -5.17
C VAL A 13 1.78 -17.10 -5.22
N ARG A 14 2.53 -17.10 -4.13
CA ARG A 14 3.82 -16.41 -4.04
C ARG A 14 4.79 -16.89 -5.11
N ARG A 15 4.95 -18.20 -5.28
CA ARG A 15 5.78 -18.77 -6.35
C ARG A 15 5.31 -18.36 -7.74
N GLY A 16 4.00 -18.42 -7.99
CA GLY A 16 3.44 -17.99 -9.27
C GLY A 16 3.71 -16.52 -9.57
N VAL A 17 3.64 -15.65 -8.56
CA VAL A 17 3.97 -14.22 -8.69
C VAL A 17 5.48 -14.02 -8.94
N VAL A 18 6.33 -14.75 -8.24
CA VAL A 18 7.78 -14.71 -8.42
C VAL A 18 8.16 -15.16 -9.84
N ASP A 19 7.67 -16.32 -10.29
CA ASP A 19 7.94 -16.86 -11.63
C ASP A 19 7.47 -15.89 -12.72
N LEU A 20 6.32 -15.24 -12.51
CA LEU A 20 5.76 -14.26 -13.43
C LEU A 20 6.65 -13.02 -13.57
N ILE A 21 7.15 -12.50 -12.44
CA ILE A 21 8.01 -11.31 -12.42
C ILE A 21 9.38 -11.64 -13.00
N ASP A 22 9.99 -12.76 -12.63
CA ASP A 22 11.33 -13.16 -13.07
C ASP A 22 11.37 -13.59 -14.55
N ALA A 23 10.21 -13.88 -15.17
CA ALA A 23 10.11 -14.07 -16.63
C ALA A 23 10.31 -12.77 -17.42
N GLU A 24 10.16 -11.60 -16.79
CA GLU A 24 10.31 -10.30 -17.41
C GLU A 24 11.76 -9.81 -17.40
N ARG A 25 12.20 -9.17 -18.49
CA ARG A 25 13.61 -8.71 -18.62
C ARG A 25 13.91 -7.43 -17.86
N ASP A 26 12.90 -6.69 -17.47
CA ASP A 26 12.97 -5.36 -16.87
C ASP A 26 12.76 -5.36 -15.36
N MET A 27 12.49 -6.53 -14.76
CA MET A 27 12.32 -6.67 -13.32
C MET A 27 12.93 -7.96 -12.76
N GLU A 28 13.15 -8.00 -11.45
CA GLU A 28 13.67 -9.16 -10.73
C GLU A 28 13.11 -9.21 -9.32
N VAL A 29 12.84 -10.40 -8.80
CA VAL A 29 12.48 -10.58 -7.39
C VAL A 29 13.75 -10.71 -6.56
N ILE A 30 13.96 -9.73 -5.66
CA ILE A 30 15.14 -9.67 -4.78
C ILE A 30 14.89 -10.20 -3.38
N GLY A 31 13.65 -10.58 -3.09
CA GLY A 31 13.29 -11.16 -1.82
C GLY A 31 11.80 -11.48 -1.73
N GLU A 32 11.49 -12.42 -0.85
CA GLU A 32 10.14 -12.86 -0.57
C GLU A 32 9.93 -13.10 0.93
N ALA A 33 8.69 -13.06 1.39
CA ALA A 33 8.29 -13.41 2.74
C ALA A 33 6.88 -14.01 2.76
N SER A 34 6.58 -14.77 3.81
CA SER A 34 5.25 -15.34 4.06
C SER A 34 4.55 -14.72 5.28
N THR A 35 5.21 -13.84 6.01
CA THR A 35 4.66 -13.18 7.20
C THR A 35 5.06 -11.71 7.25
N ALA A 36 4.24 -10.87 7.89
CA ALA A 36 4.50 -9.45 8.08
C ALA A 36 5.85 -9.21 8.78
N ARG A 37 6.14 -9.96 9.83
CA ARG A 37 7.38 -9.84 10.61
C ARG A 37 8.62 -10.12 9.76
N GLN A 38 8.59 -11.16 8.91
CA GLN A 38 9.70 -11.47 8.00
C GLN A 38 9.89 -10.39 6.95
N ALA A 39 8.77 -9.87 6.42
CA ALA A 39 8.79 -8.87 5.36
C ALA A 39 9.52 -7.60 5.79
N LEU A 40 9.18 -7.03 6.95
CA LEU A 40 9.79 -5.78 7.43
C LEU A 40 11.31 -5.89 7.55
N GLY A 41 11.80 -6.97 8.17
CA GLY A 41 13.26 -7.17 8.31
C GLY A 41 13.99 -7.38 6.97
N ARG A 42 13.37 -8.12 6.04
CA ARG A 42 13.96 -8.39 4.72
C ARG A 42 13.92 -7.18 3.80
N ILE A 43 12.82 -6.41 3.80
CA ILE A 43 12.70 -5.17 3.03
C ILE A 43 13.73 -4.15 3.50
N ALA A 44 13.94 -4.02 4.81
CA ALA A 44 14.98 -3.17 5.36
C ALA A 44 16.39 -3.53 4.86
N ALA A 45 16.66 -4.84 4.71
CA ALA A 45 17.97 -5.33 4.25
C ALA A 45 18.16 -5.24 2.74
N THR A 46 17.09 -5.41 1.94
CA THR A 46 17.17 -5.48 0.47
C THR A 46 16.83 -4.17 -0.22
N MET A 47 16.06 -3.30 0.43
CA MET A 47 15.62 -2.01 -0.11
C MET A 47 15.10 -2.12 -1.56
N PRO A 48 13.96 -2.80 -1.78
CA PRO A 48 13.37 -2.96 -3.11
C PRO A 48 12.83 -1.63 -3.65
N ASP A 49 12.65 -1.53 -4.97
CA ASP A 49 11.94 -0.40 -5.58
C ASP A 49 10.43 -0.52 -5.35
N VAL A 50 9.90 -1.76 -5.46
CA VAL A 50 8.48 -2.06 -5.28
C VAL A 50 8.31 -3.24 -4.34
N ALA A 51 7.45 -3.09 -3.34
CA ALA A 51 6.97 -4.17 -2.48
C ALA A 51 5.53 -4.55 -2.87
N VAL A 52 5.34 -5.76 -3.38
CA VAL A 52 4.03 -6.38 -3.64
C VAL A 52 3.59 -7.09 -2.38
N LEU A 53 2.49 -6.63 -1.78
CA LEU A 53 2.05 -7.04 -0.45
C LEU A 53 0.65 -7.66 -0.51
N ASP A 54 0.53 -8.92 -0.12
CA ASP A 54 -0.79 -9.51 0.12
C ASP A 54 -1.48 -8.79 1.29
N MET A 55 -2.74 -8.49 1.11
CA MET A 55 -3.53 -7.79 2.11
C MET A 55 -3.71 -8.60 3.39
N ARG A 56 -3.92 -9.92 3.27
CA ARG A 56 -4.19 -10.81 4.41
C ARG A 56 -2.98 -11.68 4.71
N LEU A 57 -2.52 -11.63 5.96
CA LEU A 57 -1.37 -12.40 6.44
C LEU A 57 -1.74 -13.09 7.75
N PRO A 58 -1.12 -14.24 8.09
CA PRO A 58 -1.42 -14.97 9.30
C PRO A 58 -1.05 -14.23 10.60
N ASP A 59 -0.11 -13.28 10.51
CA ASP A 59 0.41 -12.51 11.65
C ASP A 59 0.09 -11.00 11.55
N GLY A 60 -0.82 -10.60 10.64
CA GLY A 60 -1.20 -9.20 10.48
C GLY A 60 -1.82 -8.88 9.14
N SER A 61 -1.57 -7.68 8.66
CA SER A 61 -2.11 -7.16 7.39
C SER A 61 -1.00 -6.56 6.53
N GLY A 62 -1.05 -6.79 5.22
CA GLY A 62 -0.18 -6.09 4.28
C GLY A 62 -0.40 -4.58 4.27
N ILE A 63 -1.56 -4.12 4.70
CA ILE A 63 -1.85 -2.68 4.91
C ILE A 63 -0.97 -2.11 6.03
N ASP A 64 -0.82 -2.83 7.15
CA ASP A 64 0.03 -2.39 8.26
C ASP A 64 1.51 -2.45 7.88
N VAL A 65 1.92 -3.49 7.14
CA VAL A 65 3.26 -3.59 6.56
C VAL A 65 3.53 -2.41 5.62
N CYS A 66 2.58 -2.06 4.75
CA CYS A 66 2.68 -0.90 3.86
C CYS A 66 2.88 0.39 4.65
N ARG A 67 2.07 0.62 5.68
CA ARG A 67 2.17 1.82 6.55
C ARG A 67 3.54 1.93 7.20
N GLU A 68 4.07 0.83 7.72
CA GLU A 68 5.39 0.76 8.35
C GLU A 68 6.51 1.04 7.33
N ILE A 69 6.46 0.40 6.15
CA ILE A 69 7.42 0.63 5.06
C ILE A 69 7.40 2.10 4.64
N ARG A 70 6.22 2.66 4.40
CA ARG A 70 6.10 4.06 3.95
C ARG A 70 6.59 5.06 4.99
N SER A 71 6.49 4.71 6.28
CA SER A 71 7.01 5.53 7.38
C SER A 71 8.54 5.48 7.47
N GLN A 72 9.13 4.28 7.37
CA GLN A 72 10.57 4.09 7.59
C GLN A 72 11.40 4.20 6.31
N TYR A 73 10.85 3.74 5.19
CA TYR A 73 11.53 3.63 3.89
C TYR A 73 10.70 4.30 2.78
N PRO A 74 10.58 5.63 2.74
CA PRO A 74 9.73 6.35 1.78
C PRO A 74 10.07 6.11 0.31
N SER A 75 11.29 5.63 0.01
CA SER A 75 11.73 5.28 -1.34
C SER A 75 11.12 3.96 -1.83
N VAL A 76 10.68 3.08 -0.92
CA VAL A 76 10.04 1.81 -1.30
C VAL A 76 8.58 2.06 -1.63
N THR A 77 8.18 1.74 -2.84
CA THR A 77 6.78 1.88 -3.28
C THR A 77 6.00 0.61 -2.96
N CYS A 78 4.80 0.73 -2.40
CA CYS A 78 3.96 -0.40 -2.04
C CYS A 78 2.81 -0.59 -3.01
N LEU A 79 2.60 -1.83 -3.47
CA LEU A 79 1.48 -2.29 -4.28
C LEU A 79 0.73 -3.37 -3.50
N ILE A 80 -0.54 -3.13 -3.18
CA ILE A 80 -1.37 -4.12 -2.46
C ILE A 80 -1.95 -5.12 -3.45
N LEU A 81 -1.79 -6.40 -3.14
CA LEU A 81 -2.37 -7.51 -3.88
C LEU A 81 -3.46 -8.18 -3.04
N THR A 82 -4.66 -8.35 -3.59
CA THR A 82 -5.81 -8.88 -2.85
C THR A 82 -6.67 -9.80 -3.69
N ALA A 83 -7.37 -10.73 -3.04
CA ALA A 83 -8.33 -11.60 -3.67
C ALA A 83 -9.75 -11.00 -3.76
N TYR A 84 -9.99 -9.84 -3.15
CA TYR A 84 -11.32 -9.25 -3.01
C TYR A 84 -11.35 -7.84 -3.57
N ASP A 85 -12.36 -7.56 -4.39
CA ASP A 85 -12.71 -6.19 -4.80
C ASP A 85 -13.59 -5.58 -3.70
N ASP A 86 -12.93 -5.01 -2.69
CA ASP A 86 -13.55 -4.45 -1.51
C ASP A 86 -13.16 -2.97 -1.40
N ASP A 87 -14.18 -2.11 -1.41
CA ASP A 87 -14.01 -0.66 -1.32
C ASP A 87 -13.33 -0.24 -0.01
N GLU A 88 -13.57 -0.94 1.10
CA GLU A 88 -12.95 -0.67 2.39
C GLU A 88 -11.45 -1.02 2.37
N ALA A 89 -11.08 -2.10 1.69
CA ALA A 89 -9.69 -2.49 1.50
C ALA A 89 -8.93 -1.49 0.63
N ALA A 90 -9.55 -1.02 -0.45
CA ALA A 90 -8.97 0.03 -1.30
C ALA A 90 -8.79 1.35 -0.53
N TYR A 91 -9.76 1.73 0.29
CA TYR A 91 -9.67 2.88 1.18
C TYR A 91 -8.52 2.75 2.18
N SER A 92 -8.39 1.60 2.83
CA SER A 92 -7.32 1.33 3.79
C SER A 92 -5.94 1.36 3.14
N ALA A 93 -5.81 0.87 1.90
CA ALA A 93 -4.57 0.95 1.11
C ALA A 93 -4.16 2.40 0.83
N VAL A 94 -5.11 3.27 0.47
CA VAL A 94 -4.86 4.72 0.29
C VAL A 94 -4.33 5.35 1.58
N LEU A 95 -4.99 5.10 2.71
CA LEU A 95 -4.59 5.65 4.01
C LEU A 95 -3.23 5.13 4.49
N ALA A 96 -2.84 3.93 4.08
CA ALA A 96 -1.51 3.37 4.36
C ALA A 96 -0.40 3.93 3.45
N GLY A 97 -0.75 4.72 2.42
CA GLY A 97 0.20 5.28 1.48
C GLY A 97 0.65 4.31 0.38
N ALA A 98 -0.14 3.28 0.08
CA ALA A 98 0.11 2.42 -1.08
C ALA A 98 0.00 3.23 -2.39
N ALA A 99 0.80 2.89 -3.38
CA ALA A 99 0.75 3.51 -4.70
C ALA A 99 -0.23 2.80 -5.66
N GLY A 100 -0.67 1.61 -5.29
CA GLY A 100 -1.60 0.83 -6.10
C GLY A 100 -2.27 -0.29 -5.31
N TYR A 101 -3.33 -0.81 -5.93
CA TYR A 101 -4.13 -1.91 -5.45
C TYR A 101 -4.51 -2.77 -6.66
N VAL A 102 -4.23 -4.06 -6.60
CA VAL A 102 -4.41 -5.01 -7.70
C VAL A 102 -5.13 -6.25 -7.19
N LEU A 103 -6.12 -6.72 -7.94
CA LEU A 103 -6.81 -7.97 -7.64
C LEU A 103 -5.99 -9.20 -8.09
N LYS A 104 -5.96 -10.26 -7.28
CA LYS A 104 -5.26 -11.52 -7.60
C LYS A 104 -5.88 -12.27 -8.79
N ASP A 105 -7.12 -11.98 -9.15
CA ASP A 105 -7.83 -12.56 -10.30
C ASP A 105 -7.56 -11.84 -11.64
N ILE A 106 -6.88 -10.69 -11.59
CA ILE A 106 -6.46 -9.97 -12.78
C ILE A 106 -5.44 -10.84 -13.56
N LYS A 107 -5.58 -10.83 -14.90
CA LYS A 107 -4.62 -11.47 -15.81
C LYS A 107 -3.19 -11.04 -15.44
N ALA A 108 -2.25 -11.95 -15.55
CA ALA A 108 -0.83 -11.76 -15.26
C ALA A 108 -0.27 -10.39 -15.69
N ASN A 109 -0.67 -9.90 -16.85
CA ASN A 109 -0.26 -8.59 -17.37
C ASN A 109 -0.68 -7.42 -16.49
N GLY A 110 -1.82 -7.50 -15.78
CA GLY A 110 -2.27 -6.41 -14.91
C GLY A 110 -1.37 -6.16 -13.70
N LEU A 111 -0.80 -7.23 -13.11
CA LEU A 111 0.17 -7.12 -12.04
C LEU A 111 1.50 -6.53 -12.53
N LEU A 112 2.02 -7.04 -13.65
CA LEU A 112 3.28 -6.56 -14.24
C LEU A 112 3.20 -5.08 -14.65
N ASP A 113 2.11 -4.69 -15.29
CA ASP A 113 1.86 -3.29 -15.66
C ASP A 113 1.68 -2.40 -14.43
N GLY A 114 1.04 -2.92 -13.38
CA GLY A 114 0.93 -2.26 -12.08
C GLY A 114 2.29 -2.00 -11.45
N ILE A 115 3.17 -3.01 -11.41
CA ILE A 115 4.54 -2.88 -10.88
C ILE A 115 5.32 -1.81 -11.67
N ARG A 116 5.29 -1.86 -13.02
CA ARG A 116 5.94 -0.85 -13.87
C ARG A 116 5.42 0.57 -13.60
N ALA A 117 4.12 0.71 -13.48
CA ALA A 117 3.49 2.00 -13.27
C ALA A 117 3.90 2.61 -11.92
N VAL A 118 3.85 1.83 -10.83
CA VAL A 118 4.22 2.34 -9.50
C VAL A 118 5.73 2.57 -9.37
N ALA A 119 6.55 1.76 -10.01
CA ALA A 119 8.00 1.97 -10.09
C ALA A 119 8.34 3.28 -10.84
N ALA A 120 7.54 3.64 -11.83
CA ALA A 120 7.65 4.93 -12.54
C ALA A 120 7.05 6.13 -11.78
N GLY A 121 6.65 5.95 -10.51
CA GLY A 121 6.08 6.99 -9.67
C GLY A 121 4.61 7.30 -9.94
N LYS A 122 3.91 6.49 -10.74
CA LYS A 122 2.47 6.66 -10.95
C LYS A 122 1.71 6.14 -9.73
N ASN A 123 0.67 6.87 -9.33
CA ASN A 123 -0.27 6.42 -8.32
C ASN A 123 -1.50 5.81 -9.00
N LEU A 124 -1.68 4.50 -8.87
CA LEU A 124 -2.80 3.76 -9.47
C LEU A 124 -4.11 3.92 -8.67
N LEU A 125 -4.03 4.42 -7.44
CA LEU A 125 -5.19 4.69 -6.59
C LEU A 125 -5.83 6.05 -6.86
N SER A 126 -5.19 6.89 -7.70
CA SER A 126 -5.49 8.32 -7.78
C SER A 126 -6.79 8.71 -8.50
N SER A 127 -7.45 7.83 -9.27
CA SER A 127 -8.65 8.24 -10.01
C SER A 127 -9.98 7.72 -9.44
N ALA A 128 -10.08 6.46 -9.07
CA ALA A 128 -11.33 5.88 -8.57
C ALA A 128 -11.40 5.83 -7.03
N ALA A 129 -10.33 5.37 -6.37
CA ALA A 129 -10.30 5.25 -4.91
C ALA A 129 -10.20 6.62 -4.21
N ALA A 130 -9.45 7.58 -4.75
CA ALA A 130 -9.39 8.94 -4.20
C ALA A 130 -10.73 9.68 -4.35
N THR A 131 -11.49 9.41 -5.41
CA THR A 131 -12.85 9.96 -5.56
C THR A 131 -13.80 9.33 -4.55
N ARG A 132 -13.76 8.01 -4.36
CA ARG A 132 -14.56 7.29 -3.37
C ARG A 132 -14.18 7.66 -1.93
N VAL A 133 -12.88 7.82 -1.63
CA VAL A 133 -12.40 8.34 -0.35
C VAL A 133 -12.99 9.72 -0.04
N ARG A 134 -13.05 10.61 -1.04
CA ARG A 134 -13.66 11.94 -0.89
C ARG A 134 -15.18 11.86 -0.75
N GLU A 135 -15.84 10.95 -1.45
CA GLU A 135 -17.28 10.73 -1.35
C GLU A 135 -17.66 10.13 -0.02
N GLN A 136 -16.95 9.12 0.46
CA GLN A 136 -17.18 8.48 1.76
C GLN A 136 -16.87 9.40 2.94
N ALA A 137 -15.81 10.22 2.84
CA ALA A 137 -15.54 11.30 3.80
C ALA A 137 -16.64 12.38 3.81
N ARG A 138 -17.32 12.60 2.67
CA ARG A 138 -18.49 13.49 2.58
C ARG A 138 -19.75 12.84 3.15
N GLU A 139 -19.97 11.55 2.91
CA GLU A 139 -21.11 10.78 3.41
C GLU A 139 -21.03 10.60 4.92
N THR A 140 -19.85 10.35 5.47
CA THR A 140 -19.62 10.30 6.93
C THR A 140 -19.87 11.67 7.58
N ARG A 141 -19.62 12.76 6.86
CA ARG A 141 -20.01 14.11 7.29
C ARG A 141 -21.53 14.33 7.28
N SER A 142 -22.27 13.62 6.43
CA SER A 142 -23.74 13.79 6.27
C SER A 142 -24.54 12.84 7.16
N SER A 143 -23.97 11.74 7.62
CA SER A 143 -24.71 10.65 8.28
C SER A 143 -24.46 10.54 9.79
N THR A 144 -23.61 11.37 10.38
CA THR A 144 -23.40 11.37 11.83
C THR A 144 -23.78 12.74 12.41
N PRO A 145 -24.99 12.90 12.93
CA PRO A 145 -25.32 14.07 13.74
C PRO A 145 -24.53 13.96 15.06
N GLY A 146 -23.50 14.77 15.24
CA GLY A 146 -22.90 14.99 16.56
C GLY A 146 -21.48 14.51 16.82
N VAL A 147 -20.72 14.11 15.80
CA VAL A 147 -19.25 13.99 15.93
C VAL A 147 -18.61 15.15 15.18
N ASP A 148 -18.56 16.30 15.84
CA ASP A 148 -17.68 17.36 15.41
C ASP A 148 -16.25 16.89 15.61
N LEU A 149 -15.58 16.57 14.49
CA LEU A 149 -14.13 16.38 14.51
C LEU A 149 -13.50 17.63 15.10
N THR A 150 -12.66 17.46 16.09
CA THR A 150 -11.87 18.56 16.62
C THR A 150 -11.04 19.17 15.48
N GLU A 151 -10.68 20.43 15.58
CA GLU A 151 -9.84 21.12 14.59
C GLU A 151 -8.56 20.33 14.31
N ARG A 152 -8.04 19.64 15.32
CA ARG A 152 -6.84 18.82 15.24
C ARG A 152 -7.05 17.53 14.44
N GLU A 153 -8.16 16.85 14.65
CA GLU A 153 -8.52 15.65 13.88
C GLU A 153 -8.74 15.98 12.41
N ARG A 154 -9.34 17.11 12.12
CA ARG A 154 -9.52 17.61 10.76
C ARG A 154 -8.18 17.90 10.08
N GLN A 155 -7.25 18.58 10.74
CA GLN A 155 -5.90 18.86 10.23
C GLN A 155 -5.13 17.57 9.93
N VAL A 156 -5.22 16.56 10.81
CA VAL A 156 -4.61 15.24 10.58
C VAL A 156 -5.18 14.59 9.33
N LEU A 157 -6.51 14.60 9.15
CA LEU A 157 -7.17 14.01 7.99
C LEU A 157 -6.82 14.74 6.68
N GLU A 158 -6.70 16.07 6.71
CA GLU A 158 -6.26 16.84 5.55
C GLU A 158 -4.84 16.47 5.11
N LEU A 159 -3.91 16.33 6.07
CA LEU A 159 -2.53 15.93 5.79
C LEU A 159 -2.41 14.47 5.30
N ILE A 160 -3.26 13.57 5.81
CA ILE A 160 -3.40 12.20 5.28
C ILE A 160 -3.88 12.25 3.83
N ALA A 161 -4.86 13.09 3.52
CA ALA A 161 -5.39 13.25 2.16
C ALA A 161 -4.37 13.87 1.19
N GLU A 162 -3.39 14.62 1.69
CA GLU A 162 -2.24 15.13 0.94
C GLU A 162 -1.16 14.06 0.73
N GLY A 163 -1.33 12.87 1.32
CA GLY A 163 -0.40 11.74 1.17
C GLY A 163 0.83 11.80 2.09
N LEU A 164 0.78 12.59 3.16
CA LEU A 164 1.85 12.65 4.14
C LEU A 164 1.88 11.38 5.00
N THR A 165 3.09 10.94 5.36
CA THR A 165 3.29 9.86 6.32
C THR A 165 3.00 10.34 7.74
N ASN A 166 2.70 9.41 8.66
CA ASN A 166 2.46 9.74 10.08
C ASN A 166 3.61 10.56 10.71
N ARG A 167 4.85 10.30 10.31
CA ARG A 167 6.02 11.07 10.74
C ARG A 167 5.95 12.51 10.26
N GLN A 168 5.68 12.72 8.97
CA GLN A 168 5.55 14.06 8.39
C GLN A 168 4.36 14.83 8.99
N ILE A 169 3.28 14.12 9.29
CA ILE A 169 2.11 14.69 9.99
C ILE A 169 2.50 15.13 11.40
N GLY A 170 3.25 14.28 12.13
CA GLY A 170 3.75 14.60 13.47
C GLY A 170 4.67 15.84 13.47
N GLU A 171 5.62 15.90 12.53
CA GLU A 171 6.52 17.04 12.34
C GLU A 171 5.75 18.33 11.99
N ARG A 172 4.73 18.23 11.11
CA ARG A 172 3.96 19.40 10.65
C ARG A 172 3.00 19.93 11.71
N LEU A 173 2.56 19.09 12.62
CA LEU A 173 1.61 19.41 13.67
C LEU A 173 2.25 19.64 15.05
N ASP A 174 3.60 19.69 15.14
CA ASP A 174 4.37 19.81 16.39
C ASP A 174 3.96 18.77 17.45
N LEU A 175 3.75 17.52 17.03
CA LEU A 175 3.36 16.41 17.91
C LEU A 175 4.54 15.56 18.39
N MET A 176 5.77 15.98 18.13
CA MET A 176 6.98 15.28 18.57
C MET A 176 7.49 15.89 19.88
N GLU A 177 7.23 15.21 20.99
CA GLU A 177 8.05 15.18 22.18
C GLU A 177 8.79 13.84 22.28
#